data_96f2b427315ac30bcb9ee3f5f8c61d51
#
_entry.id   96f2b427315ac30bcb9ee3f5f8c61d51
#
_cell.length_a   1.000
_cell.length_b   1.000
_cell.length_c   1.000
_cell.angle_alpha   90.00
_cell.angle_beta   90.00
_cell.angle_gamma   90.00
#
_symmetry.space_group_name_H-M   'P 1'
#
loop_
_entity.id
_entity.type
_entity.pdbx_description
1 polymer ?
#
loop_
_entity_poly.entity_id
_entity_poly.type
_entity_poly.pdbx_seq_one_letter_code
_entity_poly.pdbx_strand_id
1 'polypeptide(L)'
;FTRSLGVDVMLIGSGSIRAEKLGPIVTYGDLIEGFPYDDGVFMFKVTGQQLRQMLRYMLREEAYTGHTEFYQLPSTLRLRYDRRKGDFDYFTYCGREVGKEIGDDALFTVGLQNYHFKNIESFFNISYDTLCKIQKPRSVATSCQDILMEYFREHEMLDAAVDGRMTILPSTAQTG
;
A
#
# COMPACT_ATOMS: atom_id res chain seq x y z
N PHE A 1 4.64 9.86 0.37
CA PHE A 1 3.84 9.54 1.57
C PHE A 1 4.68 8.93 2.70
N THR A 2 5.38 7.80 2.51
CA THR A 2 6.13 7.13 3.59
C THR A 2 7.12 8.07 4.30
N ARG A 3 7.90 8.84 3.54
CA ARG A 3 8.85 9.81 4.10
C ARG A 3 8.16 10.98 4.80
N SER A 4 7.19 11.59 4.13
CA SER A 4 6.47 12.76 4.64
C SER A 4 5.71 12.45 5.94
N LEU A 5 5.16 11.25 6.05
CA LEU A 5 4.36 10.82 7.21
C LEU A 5 5.16 10.08 8.27
N GLY A 6 6.40 9.68 8.00
CA GLY A 6 7.23 8.90 8.92
C GLY A 6 6.64 7.52 9.22
N VAL A 7 6.00 6.88 8.23
CA VAL A 7 5.45 5.52 8.34
C VAL A 7 6.35 4.53 7.59
N ASP A 8 6.39 3.27 8.06
CA ASP A 8 7.17 2.22 7.40
C ASP A 8 6.53 1.81 6.07
N VAL A 9 5.20 1.74 6.06
CA VAL A 9 4.41 1.26 4.91
C VAL A 9 3.24 2.20 4.69
N MET A 10 3.13 2.79 3.50
CA MET A 10 1.91 3.47 3.04
C MET A 10 1.29 2.63 1.94
N LEU A 11 0.01 2.33 2.08
CA LEU A 11 -0.77 1.63 1.08
C LEU A 11 -1.76 2.61 0.45
N ILE A 12 -1.62 2.83 -0.86
CA ILE A 12 -2.51 3.70 -1.64
C ILE A 12 -3.38 2.82 -2.52
N GLY A 13 -4.68 2.94 -2.39
CA GLY A 13 -5.62 2.22 -3.24
C GLY A 13 -5.45 2.58 -4.71
N SER A 14 -5.44 1.58 -5.59
CA SER A 14 -5.30 1.79 -7.05
C SER A 14 -6.43 2.64 -7.61
N GLY A 15 -7.63 2.54 -7.06
CA GLY A 15 -8.78 3.36 -7.41
C GLY A 15 -8.64 4.85 -7.09
N SER A 16 -7.70 5.21 -6.23
CA SER A 16 -7.38 6.62 -5.94
C SER A 16 -6.60 7.31 -7.06
N ILE A 17 -5.99 6.54 -7.96
CA ILE A 17 -5.18 7.04 -9.07
C ILE A 17 -6.03 6.99 -10.34
N ARG A 18 -6.35 8.14 -10.94
CA ARG A 18 -7.28 8.28 -12.06
C ARG A 18 -6.62 8.68 -13.37
N ALA A 19 -5.41 9.22 -13.35
CA ALA A 19 -4.65 9.52 -14.56
C ALA A 19 -3.85 8.30 -15.01
N GLU A 20 -3.87 8.04 -16.31
CA GLU A 20 -3.02 7.00 -16.92
C GLU A 20 -1.55 7.40 -16.94
N LYS A 21 -1.28 8.71 -17.03
CA LYS A 21 0.06 9.29 -17.02
C LYS A 21 0.03 10.72 -16.50
N LEU A 22 1.15 11.17 -15.96
CA LEU A 22 1.43 12.57 -15.65
C LEU A 22 2.66 13.04 -16.45
N GLY A 23 2.69 14.33 -16.79
CA GLY A 23 3.83 14.94 -17.47
C GLY A 23 3.71 15.03 -19.01
N PRO A 24 4.76 15.59 -19.69
CA PRO A 24 6.08 15.93 -19.13
C PRO A 24 6.08 17.12 -18.15
N ILE A 25 5.11 18.02 -18.21
CA ILE A 25 4.91 19.11 -17.25
C ILE A 25 3.66 18.77 -16.48
N VAL A 26 3.77 18.73 -15.14
CA VAL A 26 2.65 18.44 -14.24
C VAL A 26 2.17 19.73 -13.62
N THR A 27 0.94 20.09 -13.92
CA THR A 27 0.24 21.23 -13.31
C THR A 27 -0.53 20.80 -12.06
N TYR A 28 -0.97 21.78 -11.28
CA TYR A 28 -1.88 21.52 -10.16
C TYR A 28 -3.17 20.83 -10.63
N GLY A 29 -3.71 21.27 -11.78
CA GLY A 29 -4.90 20.64 -12.36
C GLY A 29 -4.72 19.17 -12.68
N ASP A 30 -3.58 18.79 -13.29
CA ASP A 30 -3.25 17.39 -13.59
C ASP A 30 -3.16 16.55 -12.31
N LEU A 31 -2.63 17.13 -11.23
CA LEU A 31 -2.52 16.44 -9.96
C LEU A 31 -3.91 16.18 -9.33
N ILE A 32 -4.79 17.18 -9.35
CA ILE A 32 -6.17 17.04 -8.84
C ILE A 32 -6.97 16.05 -9.71
N GLU A 33 -6.83 16.09 -11.02
CA GLU A 33 -7.49 15.15 -11.92
C GLU A 33 -6.97 13.72 -11.74
N GLY A 34 -5.64 13.58 -11.60
CA GLY A 34 -4.98 12.27 -11.42
C GLY A 34 -5.20 11.64 -10.04
N PHE A 35 -5.42 12.46 -9.02
CA PHE A 35 -5.66 12.03 -7.64
C PHE A 35 -6.79 12.87 -7.01
N PRO A 36 -8.05 12.67 -7.44
CA PRO A 36 -9.16 13.56 -7.10
C PRO A 36 -9.68 13.41 -5.66
N TYR A 37 -9.34 12.32 -4.99
CA TYR A 37 -9.84 12.06 -3.63
C TYR A 37 -8.87 12.64 -2.61
N ASP A 38 -9.21 13.84 -2.13
CA ASP A 38 -8.47 14.49 -1.06
C ASP A 38 -8.92 13.93 0.30
N ASP A 39 -8.38 12.78 0.64
CA ASP A 39 -8.70 12.07 1.87
C ASP A 39 -7.54 12.17 2.88
N GLY A 40 -7.88 12.15 4.17
CA GLY A 40 -6.88 12.14 5.23
C GLY A 40 -6.21 10.78 5.35
N VAL A 41 -5.15 10.71 6.15
CA VAL A 41 -4.39 9.48 6.42
C VAL A 41 -4.50 9.10 7.88
N PHE A 42 -4.85 7.85 8.14
CA PHE A 42 -4.73 7.20 9.43
C PHE A 42 -3.46 6.36 9.49
N MET A 43 -2.79 6.44 10.64
CA MET A 43 -1.64 5.60 10.98
C MET A 43 -2.03 4.63 12.10
N PHE A 44 -1.58 3.39 11.97
CA PHE A 44 -1.74 2.34 12.96
C PHE A 44 -0.51 1.42 12.96
N LYS A 45 -0.42 0.56 13.97
CA LYS A 45 0.66 -0.43 14.06
C LYS A 45 0.13 -1.84 13.87
N VAL A 46 0.93 -2.64 13.20
CA VAL A 46 0.71 -4.09 13.03
C VAL A 46 2.02 -4.83 13.23
N THR A 47 1.93 -6.10 13.58
CA THR A 47 3.10 -6.99 13.57
C THR A 47 3.48 -7.39 12.13
N GLY A 48 4.68 -7.92 11.94
CA GLY A 48 5.12 -8.46 10.64
C GLY A 48 4.18 -9.56 10.14
N GLN A 49 3.74 -10.44 11.04
CA GLN A 49 2.74 -11.47 10.74
C GLN A 49 1.42 -10.86 10.26
N GLN A 50 0.91 -9.84 10.96
CA GLN A 50 -0.34 -9.17 10.57
C GLN A 50 -0.21 -8.44 9.24
N LEU A 51 0.92 -7.75 9.00
CA LEU A 51 1.19 -7.09 7.72
C LEU A 51 1.17 -8.11 6.56
N ARG A 52 1.83 -9.25 6.75
CA ARG A 52 1.83 -10.36 5.79
C ARG A 52 0.41 -10.88 5.54
N GLN A 53 -0.40 -11.07 6.59
CA GLN A 53 -1.79 -11.51 6.47
C GLN A 53 -2.68 -10.50 5.73
N MET A 54 -2.53 -9.20 6.03
CA MET A 54 -3.25 -8.13 5.34
C MET A 54 -2.98 -8.13 3.84
N LEU A 55 -1.71 -8.20 3.44
CA LEU A 55 -1.32 -8.20 2.03
C LEU A 55 -1.70 -9.52 1.33
N ARG A 56 -1.65 -10.64 2.04
CA ARG A 56 -2.14 -11.91 1.52
C ARG A 56 -3.65 -11.88 1.26
N TYR A 57 -4.41 -11.28 2.17
CA TYR A 57 -5.85 -11.11 1.99
C TYR A 57 -6.19 -10.18 0.81
N MET A 58 -5.45 -9.08 0.65
CA MET A 58 -5.57 -8.19 -0.51
C MET A 58 -5.37 -8.95 -1.84
N LEU A 59 -4.43 -9.91 -1.87
CA LEU A 59 -4.06 -10.67 -3.07
C LEU A 59 -4.76 -12.04 -3.18
N ARG A 60 -5.81 -12.29 -2.38
CA ARG A 60 -6.59 -13.53 -2.46
C ARG A 60 -7.29 -13.71 -3.81
N GLU A 61 -7.69 -14.91 -4.14
CA GLU A 61 -8.22 -15.26 -5.48
C GLU A 61 -9.45 -14.42 -5.87
N GLU A 62 -10.33 -14.11 -4.93
CA GLU A 62 -11.52 -13.28 -5.18
C GLU A 62 -11.17 -11.85 -5.61
N ALA A 63 -9.99 -11.37 -5.28
CA ALA A 63 -9.51 -10.05 -5.69
C ALA A 63 -9.36 -9.90 -7.22
N TYR A 64 -9.24 -10.99 -7.94
CA TYR A 64 -9.05 -10.97 -9.40
C TYR A 64 -10.37 -11.10 -10.19
N THR A 65 -11.46 -11.42 -9.52
CA THR A 65 -12.76 -11.66 -10.15
C THR A 65 -13.86 -10.72 -9.69
N GLY A 66 -13.63 -9.95 -8.63
CA GLY A 66 -14.61 -9.06 -8.01
C GLY A 66 -14.21 -7.58 -8.06
N HIS A 67 -15.04 -6.77 -7.44
CA HIS A 67 -14.80 -5.34 -7.25
C HIS A 67 -13.94 -5.10 -5.99
N THR A 68 -12.68 -5.54 -6.05
CA THR A 68 -11.74 -5.34 -4.95
C THR A 68 -10.67 -4.33 -5.33
N GLU A 69 -10.06 -3.73 -4.31
CA GLU A 69 -9.02 -2.73 -4.46
C GLU A 69 -7.64 -3.40 -4.36
N PHE A 70 -6.77 -3.07 -5.31
CA PHE A 70 -5.33 -3.32 -5.18
C PHE A 70 -4.65 -2.08 -4.59
N TYR A 71 -3.50 -2.28 -3.95
CA TYR A 71 -2.80 -1.19 -3.30
C TYR A 71 -1.38 -1.07 -3.84
N GLN A 72 -0.99 0.19 -4.09
CA GLN A 72 0.38 0.51 -4.40
C GLN A 72 1.24 0.35 -3.14
N LEU A 73 2.37 -0.33 -3.29
CA LEU A 73 3.32 -0.58 -2.21
C LEU A 73 4.40 0.51 -2.19
N PRO A 74 4.98 0.85 -1.02
CA PRO A 74 6.18 1.68 -0.97
C PRO A 74 7.38 0.94 -1.56
N SER A 75 8.40 1.68 -1.99
CA SER A 75 9.64 1.11 -2.55
C SER A 75 10.42 0.22 -1.57
N THR A 76 10.15 0.35 -0.27
CA THR A 76 10.73 -0.45 0.81
C THR A 76 10.17 -1.87 0.89
N LEU A 77 8.96 -2.10 0.37
CA LEU A 77 8.35 -3.43 0.30
C LEU A 77 8.56 -4.07 -1.05
N ARG A 78 8.94 -5.36 -1.04
CA ARG A 78 8.95 -6.20 -2.24
C ARG A 78 8.32 -7.53 -1.91
N LEU A 79 7.47 -8.01 -2.81
CA LEU A 79 6.82 -9.30 -2.64
C LEU A 79 6.64 -10.02 -3.98
N ARG A 80 6.61 -11.34 -3.88
CA ARG A 80 6.19 -12.22 -4.97
C ARG A 80 5.13 -13.16 -4.43
N TYR A 81 3.92 -13.02 -4.97
CA TYR A 81 2.77 -13.81 -4.56
C TYR A 81 2.48 -14.90 -5.60
N ASP A 82 2.38 -16.13 -5.16
CA ASP A 82 1.99 -17.27 -6.00
C ASP A 82 0.51 -17.59 -5.76
N ARG A 83 -0.35 -17.27 -6.74
CA ARG A 83 -1.80 -17.50 -6.65
C ARG A 83 -2.14 -18.98 -6.47
N ARG A 84 -1.33 -19.92 -6.99
CA ARG A 84 -1.54 -21.37 -6.84
C ARG A 84 -1.36 -21.81 -5.39
N LYS A 85 -0.43 -21.17 -4.67
CA LYS A 85 -0.16 -21.45 -3.25
C LYS A 85 -1.06 -20.62 -2.32
N GLY A 86 -1.59 -19.50 -2.80
CA GLY A 86 -2.27 -18.50 -1.99
C GLY A 86 -1.33 -17.86 -0.95
N ASP A 87 -0.03 -17.79 -1.25
CA ASP A 87 0.98 -17.25 -0.33
C ASP A 87 2.17 -16.65 -1.08
N PHE A 88 3.06 -16.00 -0.33
CA PHE A 88 4.26 -15.36 -0.85
C PHE A 88 5.40 -16.37 -1.02
N ASP A 89 6.08 -16.30 -2.18
CA ASP A 89 7.39 -16.92 -2.36
C ASP A 89 8.46 -16.15 -1.58
N TYR A 90 8.35 -14.82 -1.55
CA TYR A 90 9.10 -13.94 -0.67
C TYR A 90 8.28 -12.69 -0.30
N PHE A 91 8.55 -12.14 0.86
CA PHE A 91 8.01 -10.89 1.36
C PHE A 91 9.08 -10.16 2.14
N THR A 92 9.60 -9.07 1.60
CA THR A 92 10.75 -8.35 2.19
C THR A 92 10.42 -6.88 2.48
N TYR A 93 11.02 -6.37 3.55
CA TYR A 93 11.04 -4.95 3.89
C TYR A 93 12.49 -4.49 3.96
N CYS A 94 12.84 -3.45 3.20
CA CYS A 94 14.21 -2.96 3.06
C CYS A 94 15.21 -4.09 2.74
N GLY A 95 14.83 -5.03 1.88
CA GLY A 95 15.65 -6.16 1.45
C GLY A 95 15.76 -7.32 2.43
N ARG A 96 15.15 -7.23 3.63
CA ARG A 96 15.17 -8.28 4.66
C ARG A 96 13.83 -9.02 4.69
N GLU A 97 13.87 -10.34 4.76
CA GLU A 97 12.67 -11.17 4.72
C GLU A 97 11.88 -11.10 6.04
N VAL A 98 10.60 -10.71 5.93
CA VAL A 98 9.67 -10.65 7.07
C VAL A 98 9.21 -12.06 7.41
N GLY A 99 9.29 -12.42 8.67
CA GLY A 99 9.05 -13.78 9.18
C GLY A 99 10.31 -14.64 9.27
N LYS A 100 11.46 -14.14 8.81
CA LYS A 100 12.76 -14.84 8.94
C LYS A 100 13.83 -13.91 9.51
N GLU A 101 14.23 -12.88 8.77
CA GLU A 101 15.26 -11.92 9.19
C GLU A 101 14.68 -10.78 10.02
N ILE A 102 13.41 -10.42 9.77
CA ILE A 102 12.59 -9.55 10.60
C ILE A 102 11.54 -10.44 11.26
N GLY A 103 11.52 -10.46 12.59
CA GLY A 103 10.60 -11.33 13.34
C GLY A 103 9.12 -11.06 13.04
N ASP A 104 8.30 -12.08 13.18
CA ASP A 104 6.85 -11.99 12.98
C ASP A 104 6.18 -11.00 13.96
N ASP A 105 6.78 -10.76 15.11
CA ASP A 105 6.35 -9.84 16.16
C ASP A 105 6.89 -8.40 15.98
N ALA A 106 7.81 -8.18 15.04
CA ALA A 106 8.32 -6.85 14.74
C ALA A 106 7.19 -5.91 14.32
N LEU A 107 7.18 -4.70 14.89
CA LEU A 107 6.12 -3.73 14.64
C LEU A 107 6.42 -2.86 13.42
N PHE A 108 5.41 -2.71 12.58
CA PHE A 108 5.39 -1.80 11.44
C PHE A 108 4.33 -0.72 11.65
N THR A 109 4.69 0.52 11.33
CA THR A 109 3.74 1.61 11.21
C THR A 109 3.16 1.64 9.80
N VAL A 110 1.84 1.53 9.69
CA VAL A 110 1.13 1.50 8.41
C VAL A 110 0.24 2.72 8.28
N GLY A 111 0.29 3.36 7.11
CA GLY A 111 -0.61 4.44 6.70
C GLY A 111 -1.65 3.96 5.70
N LEU A 112 -2.89 4.37 5.89
CA LEU A 112 -4.00 4.19 4.96
C LEU A 112 -4.78 5.48 4.80
N GLN A 113 -5.28 5.73 3.60
CA GLN A 113 -6.30 6.76 3.39
C GLN A 113 -7.53 6.48 4.25
N ASN A 114 -8.18 7.52 4.72
CA ASN A 114 -9.29 7.44 5.67
C ASN A 114 -10.44 6.52 5.18
N TYR A 115 -10.79 6.58 3.89
CA TYR A 115 -11.78 5.68 3.31
C TYR A 115 -11.41 4.21 3.47
N HIS A 116 -10.16 3.85 3.15
CA HIS A 116 -9.66 2.48 3.27
C HIS A 116 -9.51 2.06 4.72
N PHE A 117 -9.13 3.00 5.60
CA PHE A 117 -9.03 2.72 7.03
C PHE A 117 -10.40 2.45 7.67
N LYS A 118 -11.43 3.22 7.32
CA LYS A 118 -12.80 2.98 7.80
C LYS A 118 -13.36 1.61 7.37
N ASN A 119 -12.88 1.09 6.26
CA ASN A 119 -13.28 -0.21 5.70
C ASN A 119 -12.18 -1.27 5.84
N ILE A 120 -11.28 -1.12 6.81
CA ILE A 120 -10.05 -1.93 6.91
C ILE A 120 -10.34 -3.43 7.07
N GLU A 121 -11.41 -3.79 7.75
CA GLU A 121 -11.80 -5.19 7.93
C GLU A 121 -12.19 -5.83 6.61
N SER A 122 -12.93 -5.12 5.77
CA SER A 122 -13.32 -5.58 4.43
C SER A 122 -12.13 -5.71 3.48
N PHE A 123 -11.21 -4.75 3.50
CA PHE A 123 -10.07 -4.72 2.58
C PHE A 123 -8.90 -5.58 3.00
N PHE A 124 -8.67 -5.75 4.31
CA PHE A 124 -7.47 -6.37 4.86
C PHE A 124 -7.72 -7.47 5.89
N ASN A 125 -8.97 -7.75 6.20
CA ASN A 125 -9.38 -8.76 7.20
C ASN A 125 -8.71 -8.57 8.57
N ILE A 126 -8.60 -7.32 9.01
CA ILE A 126 -8.11 -6.96 10.32
C ILE A 126 -9.07 -5.98 10.98
N SER A 127 -9.50 -6.26 12.22
CA SER A 127 -10.46 -5.41 12.91
C SER A 127 -9.80 -4.23 13.62
N TYR A 128 -10.55 -3.15 13.77
CA TYR A 128 -10.13 -1.98 14.56
C TYR A 128 -9.70 -2.36 15.98
N ASP A 129 -10.44 -3.26 16.63
CA ASP A 129 -10.13 -3.74 17.99
C ASP A 129 -8.77 -4.47 18.04
N THR A 130 -8.43 -5.22 16.98
CA THR A 130 -7.13 -5.86 16.88
C THR A 130 -6.00 -4.84 16.82
N LEU A 131 -6.18 -3.76 16.06
CA LEU A 131 -5.20 -2.67 15.99
C LEU A 131 -5.06 -1.96 17.34
N CYS A 132 -6.16 -1.70 18.02
CA CYS A 132 -6.17 -1.04 19.32
C CYS A 132 -5.42 -1.82 20.42
N LYS A 133 -5.28 -3.15 20.29
CA LYS A 133 -4.48 -3.97 21.22
C LYS A 133 -2.98 -3.64 21.17
N ILE A 134 -2.50 -3.14 20.02
CA ILE A 134 -1.10 -2.71 19.87
C ILE A 134 -0.99 -1.21 20.19
N GLN A 135 -1.72 -0.40 19.45
CA GLN A 135 -1.78 1.05 19.64
C GLN A 135 -3.03 1.60 18.97
N LYS A 136 -3.75 2.49 19.65
CA LYS A 136 -4.93 3.15 19.07
C LYS A 136 -4.54 3.89 17.77
N PRO A 137 -5.20 3.58 16.64
CA PRO A 137 -5.00 4.30 15.39
C PRO A 137 -5.26 5.80 15.52
N ARG A 138 -4.52 6.62 14.75
CA ARG A 138 -4.66 8.08 14.78
C ARG A 138 -4.57 8.67 13.40
N SER A 139 -5.25 9.80 13.18
CA SER A 139 -5.06 10.63 12.00
C SER A 139 -3.67 11.29 12.06
N VAL A 140 -2.95 11.28 10.93
CA VAL A 140 -1.61 11.88 10.79
C VAL A 140 -1.54 12.92 9.67
N ALA A 141 -2.53 12.93 8.78
CA ALA A 141 -2.71 13.96 7.77
C ALA A 141 -4.19 14.14 7.46
N THR A 142 -4.57 15.35 7.08
CA THR A 142 -5.94 15.71 6.71
C THR A 142 -6.15 15.72 5.20
N SER A 143 -5.07 15.81 4.42
CA SER A 143 -5.08 15.91 2.95
C SER A 143 -3.95 15.10 2.34
N CYS A 144 -4.29 14.15 1.49
CA CYS A 144 -3.34 13.43 0.64
C CYS A 144 -2.81 14.32 -0.49
N GLN A 145 -3.64 15.24 -0.99
CA GLN A 145 -3.25 16.16 -2.07
C GLN A 145 -2.17 17.13 -1.61
N ASP A 146 -2.26 17.65 -0.38
CA ASP A 146 -1.24 18.52 0.19
C ASP A 146 0.12 17.82 0.26
N ILE A 147 0.15 16.55 0.68
CA ILE A 147 1.38 15.74 0.73
C ILE A 147 1.97 15.55 -0.67
N LEU A 148 1.13 15.29 -1.68
CA LEU A 148 1.58 15.14 -3.06
C LEU A 148 2.10 16.46 -3.61
N MET A 149 1.39 17.57 -3.37
CA MET A 149 1.82 18.90 -3.81
C MET A 149 3.17 19.29 -3.22
N GLU A 150 3.36 19.06 -1.92
CA GLU A 150 4.64 19.31 -1.25
C GLU A 150 5.75 18.47 -1.89
N TYR A 151 5.50 17.19 -2.11
CA TYR A 151 6.46 16.30 -2.75
C TYR A 151 6.84 16.77 -4.17
N PHE A 152 5.89 17.18 -5.00
CA PHE A 152 6.16 17.71 -6.35
C PHE A 152 6.91 19.04 -6.34
N ARG A 153 6.67 19.89 -5.32
CA ARG A 153 7.43 21.15 -5.16
C ARG A 153 8.89 20.90 -4.78
N GLU A 154 9.16 19.88 -4.00
CA GLU A 154 10.51 19.52 -3.58
C GLU A 154 11.30 18.75 -4.65
N HIS A 155 10.60 18.15 -5.63
CA HIS A 155 11.18 17.30 -6.64
C HIS A 155 10.78 17.79 -8.05
N GLU A 156 11.55 18.73 -8.57
CA GLU A 156 11.26 19.36 -9.87
C GLU A 156 11.34 18.39 -11.06
N MET A 157 12.14 17.32 -10.93
CA MET A 157 12.27 16.27 -11.93
C MET A 157 12.02 14.90 -11.31
N LEU A 158 11.02 14.20 -11.84
CA LEU A 158 10.67 12.86 -11.44
C LEU A 158 10.71 11.94 -12.65
N ASP A 159 11.42 10.84 -12.52
CA ASP A 159 11.37 9.72 -13.44
C ASP A 159 10.85 8.49 -12.70
N ALA A 160 9.69 8.00 -13.12
CA ALA A 160 9.02 6.88 -12.48
C ALA A 160 9.02 5.68 -13.43
N ALA A 161 9.48 4.55 -12.91
CA ALA A 161 9.49 3.29 -13.64
C ALA A 161 8.83 2.18 -12.80
N VAL A 162 8.31 1.18 -13.48
CA VAL A 162 7.84 -0.05 -12.83
C VAL A 162 9.07 -0.83 -12.36
N ASP A 163 9.26 -0.93 -11.05
CA ASP A 163 10.47 -1.52 -10.43
C ASP A 163 10.28 -2.97 -9.96
N GLY A 164 9.13 -3.59 -10.29
CA GLY A 164 8.83 -4.99 -9.96
C GLY A 164 8.66 -5.26 -8.46
N ARG A 165 8.33 -4.24 -7.65
CA ARG A 165 8.15 -4.39 -6.20
C ARG A 165 7.03 -5.38 -5.80
N MET A 166 6.06 -5.57 -6.68
CA MET A 166 5.00 -6.55 -6.52
C MET A 166 4.92 -7.43 -7.77
N THR A 167 5.19 -8.72 -7.62
CA THR A 167 5.05 -9.73 -8.68
C THR A 167 3.97 -10.72 -8.29
N ILE A 168 3.03 -10.95 -9.19
CA ILE A 168 1.93 -11.89 -8.99
C ILE A 168 2.05 -13.00 -10.03
N LEU A 169 2.24 -14.23 -9.56
CA LEU A 169 2.25 -15.41 -10.43
C LEU A 169 0.80 -15.89 -10.70
N PRO A 170 0.47 -16.29 -11.92
CA PRO A 170 -0.88 -16.72 -12.29
C PRO A 170 -1.29 -18.00 -11.55
N SER A 171 -2.60 -18.23 -11.42
CA SER A 171 -3.18 -19.43 -10.81
C SER A 171 -3.03 -20.66 -11.68
N THR A 172 -2.97 -20.48 -13.02
CA THR A 172 -2.73 -21.56 -14.00
C THR A 172 -1.36 -21.41 -14.63
N ALA A 173 -0.66 -22.51 -14.90
CA ALA A 173 0.51 -22.47 -15.74
C ALA A 173 0.07 -21.93 -17.12
N GLN A 174 0.64 -20.82 -17.57
CA GLN A 174 0.49 -20.42 -18.96
C GLN A 174 1.14 -21.53 -19.80
N THR A 175 0.32 -22.39 -20.38
CA THR A 175 0.75 -23.25 -21.50
C THR A 175 1.03 -22.30 -22.65
N GLY A 176 2.33 -22.00 -22.84
CA GLY A 176 2.85 -21.28 -24.01
C GLY A 176 2.76 -22.11 -25.29
#